data_63e4fbe009ac469b6bbfe4d25e6bcec3
#
_entry.id   63e4fbe009ac469b6bbfe4d25e6bcec3
#
_cell.length_a   1.000
_cell.length_b   1.000
_cell.length_c   1.000
_cell.angle_alpha   90.00
_cell.angle_beta   90.00
_cell.angle_gamma   90.00
#
_symmetry.space_group_name_H-M   'P 1'
#
loop_
_entity.id
_entity.type
_entity.pdbx_description
1 polymer ?
#
loop_
_entity_poly.entity_id
_entity_poly.type
_entity_poly.pdbx_seq_one_letter_code
_entity_poly.pdbx_strand_id
1 'polypeptide(L)'
;MVELFEEDGVRGAKRYLDHLKMEHAFWMDGAESLIPHQAYRHVVRMPDGSLLNRYWDDRDTPRDESWREDVETARHSGRPANEVYRDLRAGAASGWDYSSRWLRDITRLASIRTTQFIPIDLNAFLFKLETTIANLSGLKGDRETEAAFRQKAQDRRAAVNRYLWDDENGCFRDYDWRREQLALFS
;
A
#
# COMPACT_ATOMS: atom_id res chain seq x y z
N MET A 1 6.87 16.20 -1.80
CA MET A 1 7.63 16.18 -0.53
C MET A 1 8.95 15.43 -0.66
N VAL A 2 8.94 14.17 -1.09
CA VAL A 2 10.18 13.36 -1.29
C VAL A 2 11.18 14.02 -2.26
N GLU A 3 10.72 14.60 -3.36
CA GLU A 3 11.56 15.32 -4.34
C GLU A 3 12.29 16.52 -3.74
N LEU A 4 11.64 17.30 -2.86
CA LEU A 4 12.28 18.44 -2.19
C LEU A 4 13.47 18.02 -1.32
N PHE A 5 13.44 16.80 -0.77
CA PHE A 5 14.55 16.28 0.04
C PHE A 5 15.72 15.81 -0.82
N GLU A 6 15.47 15.36 -2.03
CA GLU A 6 16.53 15.01 -3.00
C GLU A 6 17.27 16.27 -3.49
N GLU A 7 16.58 17.37 -3.69
CA GLU A 7 17.18 18.66 -4.06
C GLU A 7 18.12 19.22 -2.98
N ASP A 8 17.81 19.00 -1.69
CA ASP A 8 18.65 19.41 -0.57
C ASP A 8 19.96 18.59 -0.46
N GLY A 9 20.10 17.48 -1.18
CA GLY A 9 21.29 16.66 -1.22
C GLY A 9 21.76 16.21 0.17
N VAL A 10 23.03 16.43 0.50
CA VAL A 10 23.62 16.02 1.80
C VAL A 10 22.91 16.66 3.00
N ARG A 11 22.42 17.90 2.87
CA ARG A 11 21.67 18.58 3.93
C ARG A 11 20.32 17.89 4.17
N GLY A 12 19.60 17.55 3.11
CA GLY A 12 18.36 16.77 3.17
C GLY A 12 18.59 15.38 3.77
N ALA A 13 19.67 14.70 3.37
CA ALA A 13 20.05 13.42 3.95
C ALA A 13 20.26 13.48 5.47
N LYS A 14 20.94 14.52 5.95
CA LYS A 14 21.17 14.70 7.40
C LYS A 14 19.90 14.97 8.18
N ARG A 15 18.93 15.66 7.57
CA ARG A 15 17.75 16.16 8.26
C ARG A 15 16.58 15.17 8.25
N TYR A 16 16.38 14.44 7.15
CA TYR A 16 15.13 13.71 6.92
C TYR A 16 15.27 12.19 6.79
N LEU A 17 16.48 11.68 6.58
CA LEU A 17 16.70 10.26 6.31
C LEU A 17 16.09 9.33 7.38
N ASP A 18 16.24 9.69 8.64
CA ASP A 18 15.74 8.87 9.74
C ASP A 18 14.20 8.85 9.77
N HIS A 19 13.54 9.96 9.45
CA HIS A 19 12.09 10.02 9.33
C HIS A 19 11.58 9.17 8.15
N LEU A 20 12.26 9.20 7.01
CA LEU A 20 11.92 8.37 5.86
C LEU A 20 12.08 6.87 6.17
N LYS A 21 13.13 6.51 6.93
CA LYS A 21 13.33 5.13 7.41
C LYS A 21 12.21 4.71 8.38
N MET A 22 11.77 5.58 9.27
CA MET A 22 10.65 5.33 10.18
C MET A 22 9.34 5.14 9.42
N GLU A 23 9.07 5.97 8.42
CA GLU A 23 7.90 5.81 7.56
C GLU A 23 7.93 4.48 6.79
N HIS A 24 9.08 4.13 6.21
CA HIS A 24 9.23 2.83 5.56
C HIS A 24 9.00 1.67 6.54
N ALA A 25 9.53 1.75 7.76
CA ALA A 25 9.33 0.72 8.78
C ALA A 25 7.85 0.57 9.16
N PHE A 26 7.10 1.66 9.25
CA PHE A 26 5.64 1.64 9.47
C PHE A 26 4.92 0.85 8.36
N TRP A 27 5.23 1.13 7.09
CA TRP A 27 4.61 0.45 5.96
C TRP A 27 5.00 -1.03 5.83
N MET A 28 6.14 -1.42 6.39
CA MET A 28 6.68 -2.79 6.31
C MET A 28 6.52 -3.58 7.62
N ASP A 29 5.79 -3.04 8.61
CA ASP A 29 5.59 -3.69 9.91
C ASP A 29 4.99 -5.09 9.75
N GLY A 30 5.62 -6.09 10.39
CA GLY A 30 5.22 -7.50 10.36
C GLY A 30 5.61 -8.27 9.08
N ALA A 31 6.29 -7.65 8.12
CA ALA A 31 6.66 -8.30 6.86
C ALA A 31 7.47 -9.60 7.06
N GLU A 32 8.36 -9.63 8.05
CA GLU A 32 9.28 -10.75 8.29
C GLU A 32 8.59 -12.03 8.78
N SER A 33 7.45 -11.90 9.42
CA SER A 33 6.69 -13.03 9.98
C SER A 33 5.73 -13.68 8.97
N LEU A 34 5.52 -13.05 7.81
CA LEU A 34 4.56 -13.53 6.82
C LEU A 34 5.13 -14.70 6.02
N ILE A 35 4.28 -15.69 5.74
CA ILE A 35 4.53 -16.70 4.70
C ILE A 35 3.71 -16.36 3.43
N PRO A 36 4.02 -16.98 2.27
CA PRO A 36 3.27 -16.73 1.03
C PRO A 36 1.75 -16.81 1.20
N HIS A 37 1.02 -15.94 0.50
CA HIS A 37 -0.44 -15.75 0.59
C HIS A 37 -0.95 -15.21 1.93
N GLN A 38 -0.10 -14.61 2.73
CA GLN A 38 -0.52 -13.95 3.97
C GLN A 38 -0.39 -12.44 3.89
N ALA A 39 -1.19 -11.78 4.70
CA ALA A 39 -1.11 -10.34 4.91
C ALA A 39 -1.17 -10.00 6.40
N TYR A 40 -0.41 -9.01 6.79
CA TYR A 40 -0.48 -8.39 8.10
C TYR A 40 -0.47 -6.87 7.92
N ARG A 41 -1.44 -6.19 8.51
CA ARG A 41 -1.59 -4.73 8.37
C ARG A 41 -1.42 -4.28 6.90
N HIS A 42 -0.44 -3.44 6.64
CA HIS A 42 -0.18 -2.86 5.33
C HIS A 42 0.56 -3.79 4.36
N VAL A 43 1.09 -4.92 4.81
CA VAL A 43 1.97 -5.79 4.00
C VAL A 43 1.24 -7.05 3.54
N VAL A 44 1.46 -7.41 2.31
CA VAL A 44 1.03 -8.68 1.71
C VAL A 44 2.26 -9.40 1.17
N ARG A 45 2.45 -10.66 1.59
CA ARG A 45 3.44 -11.53 0.96
C ARG A 45 2.78 -12.32 -0.16
N MET A 46 3.23 -12.05 -1.36
CA MET A 46 2.73 -12.65 -2.58
C MET A 46 3.10 -14.13 -2.70
N PRO A 47 2.48 -14.91 -3.61
CA PRO A 47 2.77 -16.34 -3.79
C PRO A 47 4.24 -16.67 -4.03
N ASP A 48 4.95 -15.81 -4.74
CA ASP A 48 6.38 -15.94 -5.05
C ASP A 48 7.31 -15.46 -3.93
N GLY A 49 6.74 -15.04 -2.80
CA GLY A 49 7.48 -14.53 -1.64
C GLY A 49 7.78 -13.03 -1.69
N SER A 50 7.51 -12.33 -2.80
CA SER A 50 7.68 -10.90 -2.89
C SER A 50 6.71 -10.14 -1.96
N LEU A 51 7.06 -8.89 -1.61
CA LEU A 51 6.27 -8.07 -0.70
C LEU A 51 5.67 -6.89 -1.45
N LEU A 52 4.35 -6.72 -1.32
CA LEU A 52 3.61 -5.56 -1.78
C LEU A 52 2.77 -4.98 -0.64
N ASN A 53 2.26 -3.78 -0.82
CA ASN A 53 1.53 -3.08 0.21
C ASN A 53 0.09 -2.79 -0.19
N ARG A 54 -0.76 -2.71 0.84
CA ARG A 54 -2.18 -2.33 0.75
C ARG A 54 -2.51 -1.24 1.76
N TYR A 55 -3.64 -0.56 1.58
CA TYR A 55 -4.19 0.30 2.61
C TYR A 55 -4.83 -0.53 3.73
N TRP A 56 -4.71 -0.06 4.96
CA TRP A 56 -5.17 -0.72 6.16
C TRP A 56 -5.43 0.30 7.27
N ASP A 57 -6.36 -0.01 8.17
CA ASP A 57 -6.54 0.67 9.45
C ASP A 57 -6.65 -0.40 10.55
N ASP A 58 -6.01 -0.19 11.68
CA ASP A 58 -6.04 -1.15 12.79
C ASP A 58 -7.40 -1.23 13.46
N ARG A 59 -8.22 -0.18 13.36
CA ARG A 59 -9.58 -0.16 13.87
C ARG A 59 -10.51 -0.90 12.92
N ASP A 60 -11.48 -1.59 13.50
CA ASP A 60 -12.55 -2.31 12.80
C ASP A 60 -13.95 -1.92 13.33
N THR A 61 -14.04 -0.68 13.77
CA THR A 61 -15.27 0.00 14.20
C THR A 61 -15.65 1.09 13.20
N PRO A 62 -16.91 1.55 13.18
CA PRO A 62 -17.32 2.66 12.35
C PRO A 62 -16.44 3.89 12.56
N ARG A 63 -16.28 4.73 11.55
CA ARG A 63 -15.55 6.01 11.67
C ARG A 63 -16.37 6.98 12.52
N ASP A 64 -15.72 7.78 13.34
CA ASP A 64 -16.39 8.70 14.25
C ASP A 64 -17.19 9.76 13.48
N GLU A 65 -16.64 10.26 12.37
CA GLU A 65 -17.23 11.28 11.49
C GLU A 65 -18.37 10.76 10.60
N SER A 66 -18.52 9.45 10.44
CA SER A 66 -19.51 8.81 9.55
C SER A 66 -20.13 7.57 10.18
N TRP A 67 -20.32 7.59 11.49
CA TRP A 67 -20.75 6.42 12.26
C TRP A 67 -22.04 5.79 11.71
N ARG A 68 -23.05 6.61 11.48
CA ARG A 68 -24.35 6.15 11.01
C ARG A 68 -24.28 5.53 9.63
N GLU A 69 -23.58 6.18 8.72
CA GLU A 69 -23.42 5.76 7.33
C GLU A 69 -22.62 4.44 7.24
N ASP A 70 -21.59 4.30 8.06
CA ASP A 70 -20.77 3.08 8.11
C ASP A 70 -21.60 1.90 8.64
N VAL A 71 -22.39 2.09 9.70
CA VAL A 71 -23.29 1.05 10.25
C VAL A 71 -24.34 0.63 9.21
N GLU A 72 -24.92 1.59 8.48
CA GLU A 72 -25.89 1.30 7.43
C GLU A 72 -25.23 0.54 6.27
N THR A 73 -24.04 0.96 5.84
CA THR A 73 -23.25 0.28 4.80
C THR A 73 -22.96 -1.16 5.18
N ALA A 74 -22.52 -1.40 6.43
CA ALA A 74 -22.25 -2.74 6.92
C ALA A 74 -23.51 -3.63 6.92
N ARG A 75 -24.67 -3.11 7.32
CA ARG A 75 -25.95 -3.84 7.28
C ARG A 75 -26.31 -4.30 5.87
N HIS A 76 -26.04 -3.47 4.86
CA HIS A 76 -26.36 -3.77 3.47
C HIS A 76 -25.30 -4.64 2.77
N SER A 77 -24.16 -4.91 3.41
CA SER A 77 -23.05 -5.64 2.79
C SER A 77 -23.23 -7.17 2.79
N GLY A 78 -23.99 -7.70 3.76
CA GLY A 78 -24.09 -9.13 4.00
C GLY A 78 -22.81 -9.78 4.53
N ARG A 79 -21.83 -8.97 4.98
CA ARG A 79 -20.52 -9.40 5.54
C ARG A 79 -20.44 -9.12 7.04
N PRO A 80 -19.46 -9.70 7.75
CA PRO A 80 -19.12 -9.27 9.09
C PRO A 80 -18.87 -7.75 9.14
N ALA A 81 -19.54 -7.05 10.06
CA ALA A 81 -19.52 -5.60 10.11
C ALA A 81 -18.12 -5.02 10.33
N ASN A 82 -17.32 -5.67 11.18
CA ASN A 82 -15.94 -5.29 11.46
C ASN A 82 -15.04 -5.33 10.20
N GLU A 83 -15.26 -6.27 9.28
CA GLU A 83 -14.52 -6.30 8.01
C GLU A 83 -14.90 -5.10 7.12
N VAL A 84 -16.19 -4.76 7.07
CA VAL A 84 -16.67 -3.62 6.27
C VAL A 84 -16.16 -2.31 6.84
N TYR A 85 -16.20 -2.14 8.17
CA TYR A 85 -15.63 -0.96 8.81
C TYR A 85 -14.15 -0.79 8.50
N ARG A 86 -13.38 -1.88 8.56
CA ARG A 86 -11.96 -1.84 8.22
C ARG A 86 -11.73 -1.46 6.76
N ASP A 87 -12.51 -2.00 5.84
CA ASP A 87 -12.43 -1.63 4.41
C ASP A 87 -12.79 -0.14 4.18
N LEU A 88 -13.83 0.38 4.87
CA LEU A 88 -14.19 1.80 4.82
C LEU A 88 -13.07 2.70 5.38
N ARG A 89 -12.51 2.34 6.53
CA ARG A 89 -11.40 3.07 7.15
C ARG A 89 -10.14 3.03 6.29
N ALA A 90 -9.79 1.88 5.73
CA ALA A 90 -8.68 1.75 4.80
C ALA A 90 -8.89 2.56 3.51
N GLY A 91 -10.13 2.62 3.02
CA GLY A 91 -10.51 3.46 1.88
C GLY A 91 -10.34 4.94 2.19
N ALA A 92 -10.78 5.40 3.37
CA ALA A 92 -10.55 6.77 3.82
C ALA A 92 -9.04 7.08 3.97
N ALA A 93 -8.26 6.16 4.54
CA ALA A 93 -6.81 6.32 4.68
C ALA A 93 -6.07 6.41 3.33
N SER A 94 -6.66 5.88 2.25
CA SER A 94 -6.08 5.96 0.91
C SER A 94 -6.16 7.35 0.27
N GLY A 95 -7.08 8.21 0.75
CA GLY A 95 -7.43 9.47 0.09
C GLY A 95 -8.32 9.31 -1.15
N TRP A 96 -8.73 8.08 -1.50
CA TRP A 96 -9.64 7.75 -2.62
C TRP A 96 -11.02 7.31 -2.11
N ASP A 97 -11.55 8.00 -1.14
CA ASP A 97 -12.84 7.71 -0.50
C ASP A 97 -14.00 8.42 -1.26
N TYR A 98 -14.98 7.74 -1.89
CA TYR A 98 -14.76 6.32 -2.17
C TYR A 98 -14.80 6.11 -3.66
N SER A 99 -13.65 5.81 -4.22
CA SER A 99 -13.52 5.46 -5.63
C SER A 99 -14.10 4.07 -5.91
N SER A 100 -14.63 3.88 -7.11
CA SER A 100 -15.09 2.58 -7.61
C SER A 100 -14.00 1.50 -7.62
N ARG A 101 -12.72 1.91 -7.60
CA ARG A 101 -11.57 0.98 -7.53
C ARG A 101 -11.62 0.03 -6.34
N TRP A 102 -12.24 0.47 -5.22
CA TRP A 102 -12.40 -0.33 -4.00
C TRP A 102 -13.63 -1.22 -4.00
N LEU A 103 -14.50 -1.08 -5.00
CA LEU A 103 -15.82 -1.72 -5.01
C LEU A 103 -15.83 -2.95 -5.90
N ARG A 104 -16.45 -4.02 -5.41
CA ARG A 104 -16.74 -5.20 -6.22
C ARG A 104 -17.87 -4.97 -7.21
N ASP A 105 -18.86 -4.21 -6.77
CA ASP A 105 -19.96 -3.68 -7.56
C ASP A 105 -19.86 -2.16 -7.51
N ILE A 106 -19.50 -1.54 -8.62
CA ILE A 106 -19.22 -0.10 -8.72
C ILE A 106 -20.39 0.80 -8.34
N THR A 107 -21.58 0.24 -8.26
CA THR A 107 -22.80 0.96 -7.91
C THR A 107 -23.14 0.89 -6.42
N ARG A 108 -22.39 0.08 -5.65
CA ARG A 108 -22.73 -0.23 -4.26
C ARG A 108 -21.55 -0.09 -3.31
N LEU A 109 -21.55 0.95 -2.48
CA LEU A 109 -20.52 1.15 -1.44
C LEU A 109 -20.42 -0.07 -0.50
N ALA A 110 -21.53 -0.72 -0.19
CA ALA A 110 -21.55 -1.93 0.65
C ALA A 110 -20.73 -3.11 0.09
N SER A 111 -20.28 -3.02 -1.17
CA SER A 111 -19.41 -4.00 -1.82
C SER A 111 -17.91 -3.72 -1.63
N ILE A 112 -17.55 -2.70 -0.84
CA ILE A 112 -16.16 -2.24 -0.62
C ILE A 112 -15.24 -3.37 -0.13
N ARG A 113 -14.00 -3.39 -0.66
CA ARG A 113 -12.98 -4.43 -0.43
C ARG A 113 -11.56 -3.83 -0.41
N THR A 114 -11.40 -2.63 0.10
CA THR A 114 -10.11 -1.90 0.05
C THR A 114 -8.94 -2.76 0.52
N THR A 115 -9.10 -3.49 1.61
CA THR A 115 -8.02 -4.32 2.18
C THR A 115 -7.66 -5.55 1.34
N GLN A 116 -8.45 -5.84 0.29
CA GLN A 116 -8.18 -6.94 -0.65
C GLN A 116 -7.39 -6.49 -1.87
N PHE A 117 -7.21 -5.18 -2.07
CA PHE A 117 -6.46 -4.65 -3.20
C PHE A 117 -5.04 -4.26 -2.81
N ILE A 118 -4.12 -4.53 -3.72
CA ILE A 118 -2.77 -4.00 -3.76
C ILE A 118 -2.80 -2.85 -4.75
N PRO A 119 -2.84 -1.59 -4.29
CA PRO A 119 -2.98 -0.44 -5.15
C PRO A 119 -1.65 -0.05 -5.78
N ILE A 120 -1.66 0.30 -7.06
CA ILE A 120 -0.47 0.69 -7.80
C ILE A 120 0.14 1.99 -7.27
N ASP A 121 -0.67 2.97 -6.91
CA ASP A 121 -0.20 4.27 -6.39
C ASP A 121 0.61 4.12 -5.11
N LEU A 122 0.11 3.40 -4.10
CA LEU A 122 0.85 3.15 -2.86
C LEU A 122 2.18 2.45 -3.13
N ASN A 123 2.18 1.43 -3.99
CA ASN A 123 3.41 0.68 -4.29
C ASN A 123 4.40 1.50 -5.13
N ALA A 124 3.93 2.42 -5.97
CA ALA A 124 4.78 3.39 -6.65
C ALA A 124 5.39 4.41 -5.66
N PHE A 125 4.61 4.92 -4.69
CA PHE A 125 5.11 5.80 -3.65
C PHE A 125 6.17 5.11 -2.77
N LEU A 126 5.96 3.86 -2.40
CA LEU A 126 6.94 3.10 -1.63
C LEU A 126 8.21 2.79 -2.43
N PHE A 127 8.11 2.50 -3.71
CA PHE A 127 9.27 2.40 -4.61
C PHE A 127 10.08 3.72 -4.61
N LYS A 128 9.38 4.87 -4.71
CA LYS A 128 10.02 6.19 -4.64
C LYS A 128 10.65 6.43 -3.27
N LEU A 129 9.98 6.07 -2.18
CA LEU A 129 10.51 6.19 -0.82
C LEU A 129 11.80 5.37 -0.65
N GLU A 130 11.79 4.10 -1.08
CA GLU A 130 12.96 3.21 -1.01
C GLU A 130 14.13 3.74 -1.84
N THR A 131 13.86 4.21 -3.06
CA THR A 131 14.88 4.84 -3.92
C THR A 131 15.46 6.09 -3.28
N THR A 132 14.63 6.92 -2.64
CA THR A 132 15.07 8.15 -1.97
C THR A 132 15.93 7.84 -0.76
N ILE A 133 15.54 6.88 0.08
CA ILE A 133 16.36 6.44 1.22
C ILE A 133 17.73 5.94 0.74
N ALA A 134 17.76 5.14 -0.33
CA ALA A 134 19.02 4.67 -0.92
C ALA A 134 19.92 5.83 -1.36
N ASN A 135 19.38 6.78 -2.12
CA ASN A 135 20.13 7.94 -2.62
C ASN A 135 20.69 8.81 -1.49
N LEU A 136 19.85 9.14 -0.50
CA LEU A 136 20.27 9.95 0.65
C LEU A 136 21.29 9.22 1.53
N SER A 137 21.18 7.89 1.68
CA SER A 137 22.18 7.08 2.38
C SER A 137 23.51 7.10 1.67
N GLY A 138 23.51 7.00 0.34
CA GLY A 138 24.72 7.13 -0.48
C GLY A 138 25.39 8.49 -0.33
N LEU A 139 24.63 9.59 -0.29
CA LEU A 139 25.14 10.95 -0.03
C LEU A 139 25.74 11.10 1.38
N LYS A 140 25.28 10.33 2.36
CA LYS A 140 25.86 10.27 3.71
C LYS A 140 27.10 9.36 3.79
N GLY A 141 27.39 8.56 2.76
CA GLY A 141 28.44 7.55 2.77
C GLY A 141 28.04 6.23 3.44
N ASP A 142 26.76 6.05 3.80
CA ASP A 142 26.21 4.81 4.38
C ASP A 142 25.92 3.82 3.24
N ARG A 143 26.97 3.12 2.81
CA ARG A 143 26.91 2.19 1.68
C ARG A 143 26.07 0.94 1.95
N GLU A 144 26.03 0.50 3.19
CA GLU A 144 25.21 -0.66 3.60
C GLU A 144 23.72 -0.36 3.45
N THR A 145 23.25 0.73 4.04
CA THR A 145 21.86 1.18 3.90
C THR A 145 21.51 1.49 2.45
N GLU A 146 22.42 2.15 1.70
CA GLU A 146 22.22 2.42 0.27
C GLU A 146 21.94 1.12 -0.50
N ALA A 147 22.80 0.11 -0.35
CA ALA A 147 22.67 -1.16 -1.05
C ALA A 147 21.39 -1.90 -0.65
N ALA A 148 21.08 -1.95 0.64
CA ALA A 148 19.87 -2.60 1.16
C ALA A 148 18.59 -1.99 0.59
N PHE A 149 18.49 -0.66 0.56
CA PHE A 149 17.30 0.02 0.04
C PHE A 149 17.24 0.01 -1.50
N ARG A 150 18.37 0.00 -2.21
CA ARG A 150 18.36 -0.26 -3.66
C ARG A 150 17.79 -1.63 -3.99
N GLN A 151 18.15 -2.65 -3.21
CA GLN A 151 17.60 -4.00 -3.40
C GLN A 151 16.10 -4.02 -3.14
N LYS A 152 15.61 -3.42 -2.03
CA LYS A 152 14.18 -3.32 -1.73
C LYS A 152 13.40 -2.65 -2.88
N ALA A 153 13.91 -1.54 -3.42
CA ALA A 153 13.30 -0.86 -4.55
C ALA A 153 13.27 -1.74 -5.82
N GLN A 154 14.33 -2.48 -6.10
CA GLN A 154 14.38 -3.39 -7.24
C GLN A 154 13.38 -4.55 -7.09
N ASP A 155 13.30 -5.14 -5.91
CA ASP A 155 12.36 -6.22 -5.60
C ASP A 155 10.92 -5.75 -5.73
N ARG A 156 10.59 -4.56 -5.18
CA ARG A 156 9.26 -3.94 -5.33
C ARG A 156 8.93 -3.69 -6.79
N ARG A 157 9.85 -3.11 -7.56
CA ARG A 157 9.63 -2.86 -8.99
C ARG A 157 9.36 -4.15 -9.75
N ALA A 158 10.12 -5.21 -9.45
CA ALA A 158 9.90 -6.52 -10.07
C ALA A 158 8.53 -7.09 -9.72
N ALA A 159 8.10 -7.00 -8.44
CA ALA A 159 6.80 -7.45 -7.98
C ALA A 159 5.66 -6.62 -8.61
N VAL A 160 5.79 -5.28 -8.66
CA VAL A 160 4.81 -4.40 -9.30
C VAL A 160 4.64 -4.77 -10.78
N ASN A 161 5.74 -4.93 -11.51
CA ASN A 161 5.67 -5.33 -12.92
C ASN A 161 5.04 -6.71 -13.11
N ARG A 162 5.27 -7.63 -12.17
CA ARG A 162 4.73 -8.99 -12.26
C ARG A 162 3.23 -9.07 -12.00
N TYR A 163 2.74 -8.36 -10.98
CA TYR A 163 1.37 -8.53 -10.47
C TYR A 163 0.41 -7.43 -10.91
N LEU A 164 0.91 -6.22 -11.17
CA LEU A 164 0.08 -5.06 -11.45
C LEU A 164 0.12 -4.59 -12.91
N TRP A 165 0.99 -5.16 -13.74
CA TRP A 165 1.04 -4.84 -15.15
C TRP A 165 0.00 -5.64 -15.94
N ASP A 166 -0.81 -4.96 -16.72
CA ASP A 166 -1.81 -5.52 -17.64
C ASP A 166 -1.27 -5.49 -19.06
N ASP A 167 -0.80 -6.64 -19.54
CA ASP A 167 -0.22 -6.78 -20.89
C ASP A 167 -1.26 -6.53 -21.99
N GLU A 168 -2.54 -6.84 -21.73
CA GLU A 168 -3.59 -6.68 -22.74
C GLU A 168 -3.92 -5.20 -22.98
N ASN A 169 -3.92 -4.39 -21.90
CA ASN A 169 -4.28 -2.98 -21.96
C ASN A 169 -3.06 -2.04 -21.94
N GLY A 170 -1.83 -2.55 -21.74
CA GLY A 170 -0.60 -1.78 -21.72
C GLY A 170 -0.53 -0.74 -20.59
N CYS A 171 -1.09 -1.05 -19.43
CA CYS A 171 -1.15 -0.14 -18.28
C CYS A 171 -1.00 -0.90 -16.95
N PHE A 172 -0.68 -0.14 -15.89
CA PHE A 172 -0.72 -0.69 -14.55
C PHE A 172 -2.13 -0.62 -13.98
N ARG A 173 -2.49 -1.66 -13.20
CA ARG A 173 -3.77 -1.78 -12.52
C ARG A 173 -3.57 -2.26 -11.09
N ASP A 174 -4.56 -2.01 -10.22
CA ASP A 174 -4.60 -2.61 -8.89
C ASP A 174 -4.76 -4.14 -9.00
N TYR A 175 -4.30 -4.86 -7.97
CA TYR A 175 -4.37 -6.32 -7.94
C TYR A 175 -5.17 -6.81 -6.74
N ASP A 176 -6.19 -7.65 -7.00
CA ASP A 176 -6.94 -8.35 -5.94
C ASP A 176 -6.13 -9.58 -5.49
N TRP A 177 -5.40 -9.45 -4.40
CA TRP A 177 -4.52 -10.49 -3.88
C TRP A 177 -5.26 -11.70 -3.30
N ARG A 178 -6.54 -11.55 -2.95
CA ARG A 178 -7.38 -12.67 -2.50
C ARG A 178 -7.88 -13.52 -3.65
N ARG A 179 -8.07 -12.91 -4.82
CA ARG A 179 -8.55 -13.58 -6.03
C ARG A 179 -7.44 -13.88 -7.03
N GLU A 180 -6.24 -13.36 -6.76
CA GLU A 180 -5.07 -13.50 -7.61
C GLU A 180 -5.30 -13.02 -9.04
N GLN A 181 -5.92 -11.85 -9.19
CA GLN A 181 -6.22 -11.25 -10.49
C GLN A 181 -6.13 -9.73 -10.46
N LEU A 182 -5.91 -9.13 -11.62
CA LEU A 182 -6.01 -7.69 -11.78
C LEU A 182 -7.41 -7.19 -11.45
N ALA A 183 -7.51 -6.02 -10.82
CA ALA A 183 -8.79 -5.39 -10.55
C ALA A 183 -9.48 -5.00 -11.84
N LEU A 184 -10.82 -5.05 -11.86
CA LEU A 184 -11.60 -4.65 -13.04
C LEU A 184 -11.50 -3.15 -13.32
N PHE A 185 -11.33 -2.35 -12.25
CA PHE A 185 -11.23 -0.90 -12.30
C PHE A 185 -10.06 -0.42 -11.46
N SER A 186 -9.31 0.56 -11.95
CA SER A 186 -8.23 1.25 -11.24
C SER A 186 -8.05 2.66 -11.81
#